data_38946d8b653dff91fefb087f5dc0fb7f
#
_entry.id   38946d8b653dff91fefb087f5dc0fb7f
#
_cell.length_a   1.000
_cell.length_b   1.000
_cell.length_c   1.000
_cell.angle_alpha   90.00
_cell.angle_beta   90.00
_cell.angle_gamma   90.00
#
_symmetry.space_group_name_H-M   'P 1'
#
loop_
_entity.id
_entity.type
_entity.pdbx_description
1 polymer ?
#
loop_
_entity_poly.entity_id
_entity_poly.type
_entity_poly.pdbx_seq_one_letter_code
_entity_poly.pdbx_strand_id
1 'polypeptide(L)'
;MSADLELGPDETVPGKPFSDPARTRADEEAMRILLAHERERARAWVQEPAETRSDVVIRETDGNGLRHLLVVPQTHALLEARDPMVVGFFGRPREDADLDLLFELEEQLVGGMSAYAAHGLLSYYDLELVKGAYGNLILFTGVDGPTRWGENPVHERAVGISPQNYHEIRLHQGTLSGRLLDGGVLHVTRTRYRDYSDAEPWRAVRSFA
;
A
#
# COMPACT_ATOMS: atom_id res chain seq x y z
N MET A 1 3.68 -11.26 23.52
CA MET A 1 2.87 -10.59 22.45
C MET A 1 1.54 -11.32 22.37
N SER A 2 0.40 -10.63 22.55
CA SER A 2 -0.93 -11.22 22.32
C SER A 2 -1.08 -11.60 20.86
N ALA A 3 -1.70 -12.76 20.58
CA ALA A 3 -2.02 -13.14 19.20
C ALA A 3 -3.06 -12.17 18.60
N ASP A 4 -3.02 -11.98 17.28
CA ASP A 4 -4.06 -11.19 16.60
C ASP A 4 -5.41 -11.92 16.73
N LEU A 5 -6.50 -11.17 16.95
CA LEU A 5 -7.87 -11.70 16.98
C LEU A 5 -8.29 -12.09 15.56
N GLU A 6 -8.71 -13.34 15.37
CA GLU A 6 -9.27 -13.78 14.10
C GLU A 6 -10.73 -13.34 13.97
N LEU A 7 -11.06 -12.64 12.88
CA LEU A 7 -12.43 -12.18 12.59
C LEU A 7 -13.05 -13.01 11.47
N GLY A 8 -14.31 -13.34 11.62
CA GLY A 8 -15.11 -13.92 10.53
C GLY A 8 -15.27 -12.94 9.34
N PRO A 9 -15.59 -13.44 8.13
CA PRO A 9 -15.65 -12.60 6.90
C PRO A 9 -16.59 -11.39 7.03
N ASP A 10 -17.73 -11.56 7.69
CA ASP A 10 -18.76 -10.53 7.88
C ASP A 10 -18.89 -10.05 9.33
N GLU A 11 -17.97 -10.46 10.20
CA GLU A 11 -18.02 -10.12 11.62
C GLU A 11 -17.78 -8.61 11.84
N THR A 12 -18.62 -7.96 12.63
CA THR A 12 -18.44 -6.59 13.10
C THR A 12 -18.02 -6.58 14.56
N VAL A 13 -17.08 -5.70 14.91
CA VAL A 13 -16.58 -5.59 16.29
C VAL A 13 -17.12 -4.33 16.94
N PRO A 14 -17.90 -4.42 18.03
CA PRO A 14 -18.40 -3.24 18.74
C PRO A 14 -17.24 -2.32 19.15
N GLY A 15 -17.40 -1.02 18.90
CA GLY A 15 -16.38 -0.02 19.22
C GLY A 15 -15.18 0.02 18.25
N LYS A 16 -15.15 -0.84 17.22
CA LYS A 16 -14.07 -0.88 16.20
C LYS A 16 -14.63 -0.76 14.77
N PRO A 17 -15.33 0.36 14.43
CA PRO A 17 -15.99 0.51 13.12
C PRO A 17 -15.04 0.50 11.93
N PHE A 18 -13.74 0.80 12.15
CA PHE A 18 -12.72 0.74 11.09
C PHE A 18 -12.42 -0.70 10.65
N SER A 19 -12.75 -1.72 11.45
CA SER A 19 -12.63 -3.13 11.10
C SER A 19 -13.88 -3.70 10.43
N ASP A 20 -14.89 -2.88 10.17
CA ASP A 20 -16.11 -3.29 9.46
C ASP A 20 -15.77 -3.77 8.03
N PRO A 21 -16.35 -4.88 7.55
CA PRO A 21 -16.18 -5.36 6.18
C PRO A 21 -16.49 -4.31 5.10
N ALA A 22 -17.40 -3.37 5.38
CA ALA A 22 -17.71 -2.26 4.48
C ALA A 22 -16.49 -1.33 4.26
N ARG A 23 -15.62 -1.16 5.28
CA ARG A 23 -14.39 -0.39 5.14
C ARG A 23 -13.37 -1.09 4.26
N THR A 24 -13.22 -2.40 4.41
CA THR A 24 -12.36 -3.19 3.51
C THR A 24 -12.81 -3.06 2.05
N ARG A 25 -14.12 -3.12 1.77
CA ARG A 25 -14.63 -2.91 0.41
C ARG A 25 -14.36 -1.50 -0.13
N ALA A 26 -14.46 -0.48 0.70
CA ALA A 26 -14.10 0.89 0.31
C ALA A 26 -12.61 1.05 0.00
N ASP A 27 -11.74 0.42 0.79
CA ASP A 27 -10.29 0.41 0.55
C ASP A 27 -9.95 -0.36 -0.74
N GLU A 28 -10.62 -1.50 -1.00
CA GLU A 28 -10.46 -2.23 -2.27
C GLU A 28 -10.82 -1.38 -3.48
N GLU A 29 -11.88 -0.58 -3.39
CA GLU A 29 -12.25 0.33 -4.46
C GLU A 29 -11.18 1.41 -4.67
N ALA A 30 -10.64 1.98 -3.60
CA ALA A 30 -9.52 2.91 -3.68
C ALA A 30 -8.29 2.24 -4.32
N MET A 31 -7.96 1.01 -3.95
CA MET A 31 -6.86 0.25 -4.57
C MET A 31 -7.11 0.01 -6.07
N ARG A 32 -8.36 -0.24 -6.50
CA ARG A 32 -8.71 -0.36 -7.93
C ARG A 32 -8.51 0.94 -8.69
N ILE A 33 -8.82 2.08 -8.07
CA ILE A 33 -8.57 3.41 -8.65
C ILE A 33 -7.07 3.64 -8.82
N LEU A 34 -6.26 3.35 -7.80
CA LEU A 34 -4.79 3.43 -7.89
C LEU A 34 -4.24 2.54 -9.00
N LEU A 35 -4.71 1.29 -9.09
CA LEU A 35 -4.34 0.38 -10.18
C LEU A 35 -4.75 0.90 -11.56
N ALA A 36 -5.89 1.58 -11.67
CA ALA A 36 -6.32 2.16 -12.95
C ALA A 36 -5.39 3.30 -13.39
N HIS A 37 -4.99 4.17 -12.47
CA HIS A 37 -4.01 5.23 -12.72
C HIS A 37 -2.65 4.65 -13.11
N GLU A 38 -2.17 3.64 -12.37
CA GLU A 38 -0.90 2.97 -12.68
C GLU A 38 -0.92 2.30 -14.06
N ARG A 39 -2.04 1.66 -14.44
CA ARG A 39 -2.24 1.10 -15.78
C ARG A 39 -2.18 2.14 -16.88
N GLU A 40 -2.76 3.31 -16.65
CA GLU A 40 -2.72 4.42 -17.60
C GLU A 40 -1.27 4.86 -17.86
N ARG A 41 -0.49 5.05 -16.79
CA ARG A 41 0.94 5.35 -16.89
C ARG A 41 1.73 4.24 -17.59
N ALA A 42 1.47 2.99 -17.20
CA ALA A 42 2.14 1.82 -17.76
C ALA A 42 1.91 1.68 -19.30
N ARG A 43 0.72 2.05 -19.81
CA ARG A 43 0.45 2.06 -21.25
C ARG A 43 1.34 3.05 -22.02
N ALA A 44 1.66 4.20 -21.42
CA ALA A 44 2.59 5.16 -22.03
C ALA A 44 4.00 4.53 -22.12
N TRP A 45 4.47 3.85 -21.08
CA TRP A 45 5.81 3.24 -21.07
C TRP A 45 5.98 2.11 -22.09
N VAL A 46 4.91 1.40 -22.46
CA VAL A 46 4.99 0.37 -23.52
C VAL A 46 5.42 0.97 -24.87
N GLN A 47 5.08 2.24 -25.12
CA GLN A 47 5.44 2.93 -26.36
C GLN A 47 6.89 3.46 -26.35
N GLU A 48 7.55 3.47 -25.20
CA GLU A 48 8.95 3.93 -25.10
C GLU A 48 9.92 2.82 -25.49
N PRO A 49 11.07 3.17 -26.10
CA PRO A 49 12.13 2.20 -26.36
C PRO A 49 12.59 1.51 -25.08
N ALA A 50 12.86 0.20 -25.14
CA ALA A 50 13.24 -0.59 -23.97
C ALA A 50 14.48 -0.03 -23.25
N GLU A 51 15.40 0.58 -23.99
CA GLU A 51 16.64 1.16 -23.47
C GLU A 51 16.39 2.42 -22.62
N THR A 52 15.23 3.09 -22.77
CA THR A 52 14.87 4.29 -21.99
C THR A 52 14.03 3.97 -20.77
N ARG A 53 13.66 2.71 -20.57
CA ARG A 53 12.84 2.24 -19.44
C ARG A 53 13.68 2.07 -18.18
N SER A 54 14.00 3.18 -17.54
CA SER A 54 14.68 3.23 -16.24
C SER A 54 13.66 3.19 -15.09
N ASP A 55 14.14 3.36 -13.88
CA ASP A 55 13.33 3.69 -12.71
C ASP A 55 12.55 5.00 -12.95
N VAL A 56 11.31 5.00 -12.52
CA VAL A 56 10.37 6.12 -12.67
C VAL A 56 9.93 6.58 -11.30
N VAL A 57 10.03 7.88 -11.05
CA VAL A 57 9.43 8.54 -9.88
C VAL A 57 8.54 9.66 -10.38
N ILE A 58 7.24 9.54 -10.19
CA ILE A 58 6.24 10.54 -10.57
C ILE A 58 5.71 11.16 -9.29
N ARG A 59 5.80 12.49 -9.19
CA ARG A 59 5.14 13.28 -8.17
C ARG A 59 4.24 14.28 -8.86
N GLU A 60 2.97 14.21 -8.55
CA GLU A 60 1.97 15.11 -9.15
C GLU A 60 0.86 15.43 -8.14
N THR A 61 0.15 16.49 -8.42
CA THR A 61 -1.07 16.87 -7.71
C THR A 61 -2.20 16.84 -8.72
N ASP A 62 -3.28 16.15 -8.40
CA ASP A 62 -4.45 16.03 -9.28
C ASP A 62 -5.29 17.32 -9.28
N GLY A 63 -6.35 17.35 -10.11
CA GLY A 63 -7.27 18.47 -10.21
C GLY A 63 -8.05 18.79 -8.92
N ASN A 64 -8.04 17.90 -7.93
CA ASN A 64 -8.65 18.08 -6.61
C ASN A 64 -7.64 18.51 -5.56
N GLY A 65 -6.37 18.69 -5.93
CA GLY A 65 -5.27 19.05 -5.03
C GLY A 65 -4.70 17.86 -4.24
N LEU A 66 -5.05 16.62 -4.57
CA LEU A 66 -4.52 15.42 -3.92
C LEU A 66 -3.14 15.07 -4.46
N ARG A 67 -2.23 14.76 -3.56
CA ARG A 67 -0.85 14.39 -3.90
C ARG A 67 -0.78 12.92 -4.31
N HIS A 68 -0.12 12.67 -5.42
CA HIS A 68 0.22 11.36 -5.94
C HIS A 68 1.73 11.18 -5.99
N LEU A 69 2.20 10.04 -5.51
CA LEU A 69 3.57 9.59 -5.64
C LEU A 69 3.58 8.16 -6.18
N LEU A 70 4.13 7.98 -7.39
CA LEU A 70 4.31 6.65 -7.97
C LEU A 70 5.81 6.41 -8.20
N VAL A 71 6.32 5.31 -7.65
CA VAL A 71 7.69 4.84 -7.83
C VAL A 71 7.66 3.47 -8.49
N VAL A 72 8.35 3.34 -9.62
CA VAL A 72 8.52 2.07 -10.34
C VAL A 72 10.01 1.83 -10.53
N PRO A 73 10.63 0.96 -9.75
CA PRO A 73 12.08 0.73 -9.80
C PRO A 73 12.57 0.14 -11.13
N GLN A 74 11.72 -0.64 -11.80
CA GLN A 74 12.02 -1.25 -13.10
C GLN A 74 10.73 -1.40 -13.91
N THR A 75 10.47 -0.50 -14.83
CA THR A 75 9.23 -0.47 -15.61
C THR A 75 9.00 -1.76 -16.40
N HIS A 76 10.07 -2.37 -16.98
CA HIS A 76 9.94 -3.61 -17.73
C HIS A 76 9.50 -4.77 -16.80
N ALA A 77 10.04 -4.86 -15.57
CA ALA A 77 9.68 -5.90 -14.62
C ALA A 77 8.20 -5.79 -14.22
N LEU A 78 7.70 -4.57 -13.99
CA LEU A 78 6.29 -4.32 -13.73
C LEU A 78 5.40 -4.75 -14.90
N LEU A 79 5.78 -4.42 -16.14
CA LEU A 79 5.00 -4.74 -17.33
C LEU A 79 4.94 -6.25 -17.63
N GLU A 80 5.97 -7.01 -17.25
CA GLU A 80 6.07 -8.45 -17.50
C GLU A 80 5.54 -9.29 -16.33
N ALA A 81 5.45 -8.74 -15.13
CA ALA A 81 5.01 -9.45 -13.95
C ALA A 81 3.62 -10.06 -14.14
N ARG A 82 3.47 -11.34 -13.76
CA ARG A 82 2.20 -12.05 -13.74
C ARG A 82 1.81 -12.35 -12.31
N ASP A 83 0.52 -12.19 -12.03
CA ASP A 83 -0.07 -12.47 -10.73
C ASP A 83 0.71 -11.82 -9.57
N PRO A 84 1.06 -10.51 -9.67
CA PRO A 84 1.82 -9.86 -8.61
C PRO A 84 1.05 -9.89 -7.29
N MET A 85 1.81 -10.03 -6.20
CA MET A 85 1.27 -9.84 -4.87
C MET A 85 0.99 -8.36 -4.66
N VAL A 86 -0.12 -8.07 -3.99
CA VAL A 86 -0.58 -6.73 -3.70
C VAL A 86 -0.58 -6.51 -2.20
N VAL A 87 -0.06 -5.36 -1.77
CA VAL A 87 -0.21 -4.85 -0.41
C VAL A 87 -0.87 -3.49 -0.48
N GLY A 88 -1.94 -3.29 0.29
CA GLY A 88 -2.61 -2.00 0.46
C GLY A 88 -2.48 -1.54 1.90
N PHE A 89 -2.04 -0.30 2.11
CA PHE A 89 -2.00 0.34 3.42
C PHE A 89 -3.00 1.49 3.45
N PHE A 90 -3.81 1.55 4.51
CA PHE A 90 -4.76 2.63 4.75
C PHE A 90 -4.67 3.06 6.22
N GLY A 91 -4.17 4.26 6.44
CA GLY A 91 -3.98 4.85 7.76
C GLY A 91 -4.88 6.06 7.98
N ARG A 92 -5.44 6.20 9.18
CA ARG A 92 -6.08 7.42 9.63
C ARG A 92 -5.13 8.14 10.60
N PRO A 93 -4.49 9.23 10.18
CA PRO A 93 -3.55 9.94 11.03
C PRO A 93 -4.26 10.55 12.24
N ARG A 94 -3.48 10.77 13.29
CA ARG A 94 -3.90 11.53 14.47
C ARG A 94 -3.91 13.02 14.13
N GLU A 95 -4.69 13.80 14.87
CA GLU A 95 -4.72 15.25 14.70
C GLU A 95 -3.37 15.91 15.06
N ASP A 96 -2.61 15.29 15.95
CA ASP A 96 -1.28 15.69 16.43
C ASP A 96 -0.15 14.88 15.76
N ALA A 97 -0.41 14.21 14.64
CA ALA A 97 0.61 13.45 13.91
C ALA A 97 1.75 14.35 13.43
N ASP A 98 2.98 13.88 13.55
CA ASP A 98 4.16 14.53 12.99
C ASP A 98 4.26 14.24 11.48
N LEU A 99 3.53 15.06 10.70
CA LEU A 99 3.49 14.91 9.24
C LEU A 99 4.86 15.19 8.61
N ASP A 100 5.67 16.09 9.15
CA ASP A 100 7.00 16.40 8.63
C ASP A 100 7.91 15.18 8.75
N LEU A 101 7.88 14.49 9.89
CA LEU A 101 8.62 13.23 10.08
C LEU A 101 8.10 12.11 9.15
N LEU A 102 6.79 12.00 8.95
CA LEU A 102 6.23 11.01 8.04
C LEU A 102 6.68 11.26 6.60
N PHE A 103 6.69 12.51 6.13
CA PHE A 103 7.20 12.88 4.81
C PHE A 103 8.71 12.68 4.68
N GLU A 104 9.49 12.98 5.72
CA GLU A 104 10.94 12.70 5.73
C GLU A 104 11.21 11.19 5.56
N LEU A 105 10.48 10.35 6.27
CA LEU A 105 10.60 8.90 6.16
C LEU A 105 10.16 8.39 4.79
N GLU A 106 9.10 8.95 4.21
CA GLU A 106 8.68 8.63 2.84
C GLU A 106 9.78 8.96 1.83
N GLU A 107 10.39 10.15 1.90
CA GLU A 107 11.48 10.53 1.01
C GLU A 107 12.71 9.61 1.17
N GLN A 108 13.03 9.20 2.40
CA GLN A 108 14.10 8.22 2.64
C GLN A 108 13.75 6.84 2.05
N LEU A 109 12.48 6.39 2.16
CA LEU A 109 12.01 5.15 1.54
C LEU A 109 12.12 5.23 0.03
N VAL A 110 11.62 6.31 -0.59
CA VAL A 110 11.67 6.54 -2.04
C VAL A 110 13.11 6.51 -2.54
N GLY A 111 14.03 7.19 -1.85
CA GLY A 111 15.46 7.22 -2.21
C GLY A 111 16.12 5.83 -2.19
N GLY A 112 15.58 4.88 -1.44
CA GLY A 112 16.07 3.51 -1.34
C GLY A 112 15.35 2.49 -2.22
N MET A 113 14.22 2.84 -2.86
CA MET A 113 13.33 1.86 -3.51
C MET A 113 13.97 1.10 -4.67
N SER A 114 14.87 1.74 -5.44
CA SER A 114 15.56 1.06 -6.55
C SER A 114 16.34 -0.18 -6.10
N ALA A 115 16.90 -0.16 -4.88
CA ALA A 115 17.58 -1.33 -4.31
C ALA A 115 16.61 -2.49 -4.02
N TYR A 116 15.33 -2.21 -3.76
CA TYR A 116 14.31 -3.22 -3.47
C TYR A 116 13.73 -3.89 -4.72
N ALA A 117 14.05 -3.41 -5.93
CA ALA A 117 13.74 -4.13 -7.15
C ALA A 117 14.33 -5.56 -7.14
N ALA A 118 15.56 -5.72 -6.64
CA ALA A 118 16.21 -7.03 -6.48
C ALA A 118 15.46 -7.96 -5.50
N HIS A 119 14.61 -7.41 -4.64
CA HIS A 119 13.75 -8.13 -3.69
C HIS A 119 12.30 -8.22 -4.13
N GLY A 120 12.03 -7.92 -5.40
CA GLY A 120 10.74 -8.10 -6.02
C GLY A 120 9.78 -6.92 -5.90
N LEU A 121 10.22 -5.72 -5.47
CA LEU A 121 9.39 -4.52 -5.54
C LEU A 121 9.17 -4.14 -7.01
N LEU A 122 7.91 -4.10 -7.43
CA LEU A 122 7.50 -3.71 -8.79
C LEU A 122 7.07 -2.25 -8.84
N SER A 123 6.21 -1.84 -7.90
CA SER A 123 5.76 -0.46 -7.77
C SER A 123 5.37 -0.12 -6.35
N TYR A 124 5.43 1.17 -6.03
CA TYR A 124 4.91 1.78 -4.82
C TYR A 124 4.10 3.01 -5.23
N TYR A 125 2.82 3.00 -4.93
CA TYR A 125 1.94 4.13 -5.19
C TYR A 125 1.37 4.65 -3.89
N ASP A 126 1.66 5.92 -3.55
CA ASP A 126 1.07 6.63 -2.43
C ASP A 126 0.07 7.67 -2.94
N LEU A 127 -1.07 7.77 -2.29
CA LEU A 127 -2.11 8.73 -2.56
C LEU A 127 -2.60 9.36 -1.26
N GLU A 128 -2.57 10.68 -1.20
CA GLU A 128 -3.31 11.42 -0.21
C GLU A 128 -4.81 11.31 -0.52
N LEU A 129 -5.56 10.68 0.38
CA LEU A 129 -7.00 10.54 0.27
C LEU A 129 -7.70 11.79 0.80
N VAL A 130 -8.96 11.97 0.42
CA VAL A 130 -9.79 13.07 0.93
C VAL A 130 -9.80 13.06 2.46
N LYS A 131 -9.58 14.21 3.10
CA LYS A 131 -9.56 14.43 4.56
C LYS A 131 -8.27 13.99 5.28
N GLY A 132 -7.12 14.00 4.61
CA GLY A 132 -5.83 13.71 5.24
C GLY A 132 -5.64 12.24 5.60
N ALA A 133 -6.45 11.33 5.06
CA ALA A 133 -6.17 9.91 5.11
C ALA A 133 -5.16 9.57 3.98
N TYR A 134 -4.32 8.57 4.22
CA TYR A 134 -3.33 8.12 3.24
C TYR A 134 -3.61 6.67 2.85
N GLY A 135 -3.45 6.39 1.57
CA GLY A 135 -3.57 5.05 1.02
C GLY A 135 -2.38 4.72 0.12
N ASN A 136 -1.74 3.59 0.37
CA ASN A 136 -0.67 3.07 -0.48
C ASN A 136 -1.11 1.79 -1.18
N LEU A 137 -0.61 1.62 -2.39
CA LEU A 137 -0.68 0.38 -3.14
C LEU A 137 0.73 -0.05 -3.52
N ILE A 138 1.12 -1.26 -3.16
CA ILE A 138 2.46 -1.78 -3.44
C ILE A 138 2.31 -3.11 -4.17
N LEU A 139 3.03 -3.26 -5.30
CA LEU A 139 3.08 -4.49 -6.06
C LEU A 139 4.44 -5.16 -5.89
N PHE A 140 4.41 -6.50 -5.72
CA PHE A 140 5.61 -7.34 -5.61
C PHE A 140 5.53 -8.53 -6.56
N THR A 141 6.67 -9.03 -7.01
CA THR A 141 6.74 -10.23 -7.88
C THR A 141 6.31 -11.51 -7.18
N GLY A 142 6.29 -11.55 -5.84
CA GLY A 142 5.96 -12.75 -5.08
C GLY A 142 5.82 -12.52 -3.59
N VAL A 143 5.53 -13.58 -2.87
CA VAL A 143 5.17 -13.57 -1.44
C VAL A 143 6.30 -13.12 -0.50
N ASP A 144 7.55 -13.24 -0.93
CA ASP A 144 8.72 -12.83 -0.12
C ASP A 144 8.96 -11.32 -0.14
N GLY A 145 8.44 -10.61 -1.15
CA GLY A 145 8.63 -9.17 -1.32
C GLY A 145 8.21 -8.36 -0.09
N PRO A 146 6.99 -8.55 0.46
CA PRO A 146 6.56 -7.84 1.66
C PRO A 146 7.40 -8.12 2.90
N THR A 147 7.94 -9.35 3.04
CA THR A 147 8.83 -9.70 4.15
C THR A 147 10.14 -8.91 4.03
N ARG A 148 10.76 -8.91 2.85
CA ARG A 148 11.98 -8.13 2.58
C ARG A 148 11.76 -6.63 2.71
N TRP A 149 10.60 -6.14 2.29
CA TRP A 149 10.20 -4.75 2.51
C TRP A 149 10.13 -4.41 4.00
N GLY A 150 9.57 -5.33 4.81
CA GLY A 150 9.50 -5.19 6.27
C GLY A 150 10.86 -5.12 6.97
N GLU A 151 11.89 -5.72 6.39
CA GLU A 151 13.29 -5.69 6.87
C GLU A 151 14.03 -4.37 6.53
N ASN A 152 13.42 -3.47 5.76
CA ASN A 152 13.98 -2.15 5.46
C ASN A 152 14.06 -1.30 6.74
N PRO A 153 15.24 -0.80 7.15
CA PRO A 153 15.38 -0.04 8.40
C PRO A 153 14.53 1.23 8.45
N VAL A 154 14.33 1.89 7.30
CA VAL A 154 13.48 3.09 7.22
C VAL A 154 12.01 2.70 7.37
N HIS A 155 11.58 1.61 6.72
CA HIS A 155 10.23 1.07 6.89
C HIS A 155 10.00 0.59 8.33
N GLU A 156 10.95 -0.10 8.94
CA GLU A 156 10.89 -0.52 10.35
C GLU A 156 10.72 0.69 11.29
N ARG A 157 11.47 1.77 11.03
CA ARG A 157 11.31 3.03 11.77
C ARG A 157 9.92 3.63 11.58
N ALA A 158 9.40 3.67 10.35
CA ALA A 158 8.04 4.15 10.06
C ALA A 158 6.96 3.32 10.78
N VAL A 159 7.11 2.00 10.80
CA VAL A 159 6.24 1.10 11.57
C VAL A 159 6.35 1.37 13.07
N GLY A 160 7.57 1.61 13.58
CA GLY A 160 7.82 1.88 15.00
C GLY A 160 7.16 3.16 15.52
N ILE A 161 7.00 4.18 14.67
CA ILE A 161 6.33 5.44 15.03
C ILE A 161 4.82 5.43 14.72
N SER A 162 4.29 4.37 14.13
CA SER A 162 2.87 4.29 13.77
C SER A 162 1.91 4.56 14.96
N PRO A 163 2.18 4.07 16.20
CA PRO A 163 1.29 4.34 17.33
C PRO A 163 1.17 5.82 17.71
N GLN A 164 2.21 6.62 17.44
CA GLN A 164 2.19 8.06 17.72
C GLN A 164 1.48 8.87 16.62
N ASN A 165 1.47 8.33 15.37
CA ASN A 165 1.02 9.09 14.21
C ASN A 165 -0.34 8.65 13.66
N TYR A 166 -0.80 7.43 13.98
CA TYR A 166 -2.08 6.91 13.49
C TYR A 166 -3.02 6.53 14.62
N HIS A 167 -4.31 6.79 14.42
CA HIS A 167 -5.36 6.20 15.25
C HIS A 167 -5.56 4.72 14.90
N GLU A 168 -5.59 4.44 13.60
CA GLU A 168 -5.89 3.10 13.10
C GLU A 168 -5.21 2.86 11.74
N ILE A 169 -4.87 1.60 11.49
CA ILE A 169 -4.28 1.13 10.24
C ILE A 169 -5.01 -0.13 9.78
N ARG A 170 -5.30 -0.20 8.49
CA ARG A 170 -5.71 -1.39 7.76
C ARG A 170 -4.64 -1.75 6.76
N LEU A 171 -4.15 -2.98 6.82
CA LEU A 171 -3.15 -3.51 5.91
C LEU A 171 -3.73 -4.69 5.15
N HIS A 172 -3.99 -4.47 3.87
CA HIS A 172 -4.54 -5.48 2.96
C HIS A 172 -3.42 -6.27 2.29
N GLN A 173 -3.64 -7.56 2.11
CA GLN A 173 -2.81 -8.44 1.31
C GLN A 173 -3.67 -9.16 0.29
N GLY A 174 -3.15 -9.34 -0.91
CA GLY A 174 -3.89 -9.97 -2.00
C GLY A 174 -3.03 -10.22 -3.22
N THR A 175 -3.69 -10.46 -4.34
CA THR A 175 -3.07 -10.68 -5.64
C THR A 175 -3.80 -9.92 -6.72
N LEU A 176 -3.09 -9.56 -7.77
CA LEU A 176 -3.66 -9.08 -9.02
C LEU A 176 -3.58 -10.23 -10.03
N SER A 177 -4.70 -10.80 -10.47
CA SER A 177 -4.69 -11.91 -11.43
C SER A 177 -4.23 -11.42 -12.81
N GLY A 178 -3.30 -12.14 -13.44
CA GLY A 178 -2.74 -11.78 -14.74
C GLY A 178 -1.70 -10.67 -14.66
N ARG A 179 -1.48 -9.96 -15.78
CA ARG A 179 -0.58 -8.82 -15.84
C ARG A 179 -1.31 -7.51 -15.53
N LEU A 180 -0.56 -6.50 -15.12
CA LEU A 180 -1.10 -5.16 -14.86
C LEU A 180 -1.92 -4.64 -16.04
N LEU A 181 -1.43 -4.75 -17.28
CA LEU A 181 -2.08 -4.24 -18.49
C LEU A 181 -3.17 -5.13 -19.06
N ASP A 182 -3.25 -6.40 -18.67
CA ASP A 182 -4.28 -7.35 -19.15
C ASP A 182 -5.65 -7.13 -18.46
N GLY A 183 -5.78 -6.09 -17.64
CA GLY A 183 -7.00 -5.82 -16.89
C GLY A 183 -7.21 -6.74 -15.70
N GLY A 184 -6.13 -7.26 -15.12
CA GLY A 184 -6.13 -8.18 -13.98
C GLY A 184 -7.06 -7.74 -12.85
N VAL A 185 -7.70 -8.71 -12.19
CA VAL A 185 -8.63 -8.47 -11.08
C VAL A 185 -7.89 -8.50 -9.76
N LEU A 186 -8.12 -7.47 -8.95
CA LEU A 186 -7.62 -7.43 -7.58
C LEU A 186 -8.45 -8.36 -6.70
N HIS A 187 -7.77 -9.24 -5.99
CA HIS A 187 -8.33 -10.12 -4.96
C HIS A 187 -7.62 -9.86 -3.64
N VAL A 188 -8.32 -9.26 -2.68
CA VAL A 188 -7.84 -9.15 -1.30
C VAL A 188 -8.14 -10.46 -0.59
N THR A 189 -7.11 -11.09 -0.04
CA THR A 189 -7.23 -12.38 0.66
C THR A 189 -7.14 -12.23 2.16
N ARG A 190 -6.56 -11.12 2.64
CA ARG A 190 -6.34 -10.89 4.07
C ARG A 190 -6.27 -9.41 4.40
N THR A 191 -6.86 -9.02 5.52
CA THR A 191 -6.71 -7.68 6.10
C THR A 191 -6.25 -7.80 7.55
N ARG A 192 -5.20 -7.07 7.90
CA ARG A 192 -4.77 -6.86 9.28
C ARG A 192 -5.21 -5.49 9.75
N TYR A 193 -5.70 -5.44 10.98
CA TYR A 193 -6.19 -4.23 11.63
C TYR A 193 -5.31 -3.89 12.83
N ARG A 194 -5.01 -2.62 13.00
CA ARG A 194 -4.32 -2.06 14.17
C ARG A 194 -5.08 -0.84 14.65
N ASP A 195 -5.40 -0.78 15.93
CA ASP A 195 -5.95 0.40 16.58
C ASP A 195 -5.02 0.82 17.70
N TYR A 196 -4.60 2.05 17.66
CA TYR A 196 -3.65 2.66 18.59
C TYR A 196 -4.33 3.66 19.53
N SER A 197 -5.66 3.60 19.68
CA SER A 197 -6.42 4.50 20.54
C SER A 197 -6.21 4.21 22.04
N ASP A 198 -5.84 2.97 22.36
CA ASP A 198 -5.58 2.51 23.72
C ASP A 198 -4.07 2.31 23.97
N ALA A 199 -3.66 2.23 25.23
CA ALA A 199 -2.27 2.00 25.63
C ALA A 199 -1.71 0.67 25.09
N GLU A 200 -2.55 -0.38 25.04
CA GLU A 200 -2.27 -1.62 24.31
C GLU A 200 -2.98 -1.59 22.97
N PRO A 201 -2.22 -1.64 21.85
CA PRO A 201 -2.84 -1.66 20.53
C PRO A 201 -3.76 -2.87 20.34
N TRP A 202 -5.01 -2.62 19.96
CA TRP A 202 -5.91 -3.70 19.54
C TRP A 202 -5.47 -4.20 18.16
N ARG A 203 -5.48 -5.52 17.98
CA ARG A 203 -4.99 -6.20 16.79
C ARG A 203 -5.96 -7.27 16.35
N ALA A 204 -6.29 -7.28 15.07
CA ALA A 204 -7.10 -8.34 14.48
C ALA A 204 -6.68 -8.64 13.05
N VAL A 205 -7.16 -9.77 12.56
CA VAL A 205 -6.97 -10.21 11.19
C VAL A 205 -8.28 -10.81 10.66
N ARG A 206 -8.57 -10.53 9.41
CA ARG A 206 -9.69 -11.10 8.65
C ARG A 206 -9.15 -11.74 7.39
N SER A 207 -9.51 -12.99 7.14
CA SER A 207 -9.21 -13.70 5.90
C SER A 207 -10.46 -13.80 5.04
N PHE A 208 -10.27 -13.68 3.73
CA PHE A 208 -11.32 -13.81 2.72
C PHE A 208 -11.02 -15.06 1.88
N ALA A 209 -12.08 -15.80 1.56
CA ALA A 209 -11.99 -17.02 0.73
C ALA A 209 -11.86 -16.68 -0.76
#